data_8801d9b1eca09ac84c75baffc86b36eb
#
_entry.id   8801d9b1eca09ac84c75baffc86b36eb
#
_cell.length_a   1.000
_cell.length_b   1.000
_cell.length_c   1.000
_cell.angle_alpha   90.00
_cell.angle_beta   90.00
_cell.angle_gamma   90.00
#
_symmetry.space_group_name_H-M   'P 1'
#
loop_
_entity.id
_entity.type
_entity.pdbx_description
1 polymer ?
#
loop_
_entity_poly.entity_id
_entity_poly.type
_entity_poly.pdbx_seq_one_letter_code
_entity_poly.pdbx_strand_id
1 'polypeptide(L)' 'MTVSLNGEPLEIAPGTTLDAVVATLTTAPSGVAAALNETVVPRTRWCVTPVGDGDRVEVLTAVQGG' A
#
# COMPACT_ATOMS: atom_id res chain seq x y z
N MET A 1 11.02 -10.50 -0.54
CA MET A 1 11.13 -9.34 -1.45
C MET A 1 11.04 -8.07 -0.65
N THR A 2 11.72 -7.05 -1.08
CA THR A 2 11.72 -5.77 -0.38
C THR A 2 11.04 -4.73 -1.24
N VAL A 3 10.08 -4.03 -0.66
CA VAL A 3 9.43 -2.88 -1.29
C VAL A 3 9.66 -1.67 -0.43
N SER A 4 9.34 -0.49 -0.94
CA SER A 4 9.37 0.70 -0.11
C SER A 4 7.91 1.10 0.21
N LEU A 5 7.66 1.38 1.47
CA LEU A 5 6.37 1.84 1.94
C LEU A 5 6.57 3.22 2.55
N ASN A 6 6.08 4.24 1.86
CA ASN A 6 6.28 5.64 2.25
C ASN A 6 7.75 5.96 2.49
N GLY A 7 8.62 5.45 1.61
CA GLY A 7 10.06 5.69 1.70
C GLY A 7 10.81 4.79 2.66
N GLU A 8 10.14 3.88 3.34
CA GLU A 8 10.77 2.96 4.28
C GLU A 8 10.81 1.57 3.69
N PRO A 9 11.91 0.84 3.83
CA PRO A 9 11.97 -0.53 3.32
C PRO A 9 11.07 -1.45 4.12
N LEU A 10 10.37 -2.33 3.41
CA LEU A 10 9.48 -3.30 4.01
C LEU A 10 9.71 -4.65 3.34
N GLU A 11 9.99 -5.66 4.14
CA GLU A 11 10.15 -7.01 3.63
C GLU A 11 8.79 -7.70 3.52
N ILE A 12 8.51 -8.27 2.36
CA ILE A 12 7.23 -8.95 2.10
C ILE A 12 7.48 -10.29 1.41
N ALA A 13 6.52 -11.18 1.52
CA ALA A 13 6.56 -12.47 0.83
C ALA A 13 6.15 -12.30 -0.63
N PRO A 14 6.67 -13.15 -1.54
CA PRO A 14 6.20 -13.16 -2.91
C PRO A 14 4.69 -13.39 -2.98
N GLY A 15 4.02 -12.69 -3.87
CA GLY A 15 2.58 -12.81 -4.03
C GLY A 15 1.77 -11.92 -3.11
N THR A 16 2.44 -11.12 -2.28
CA THR A 16 1.73 -10.16 -1.41
C THR A 16 1.01 -9.13 -2.28
N THR A 17 -0.23 -8.86 -1.94
CA THR A 17 -1.03 -7.88 -2.67
C THR A 17 -1.02 -6.54 -1.95
N LEU A 18 -1.45 -5.50 -2.66
CA LEU A 18 -1.37 -4.14 -2.15
C LEU A 18 -2.17 -3.95 -0.87
N ASP A 19 -3.32 -4.60 -0.75
CA ASP A 19 -4.14 -4.51 0.46
C ASP A 19 -3.37 -5.01 1.69
N ALA A 20 -2.58 -6.07 1.54
CA ALA A 20 -1.78 -6.59 2.64
C ALA A 20 -0.68 -5.60 3.04
N VAL A 21 -0.07 -4.93 2.07
CA VAL A 21 0.95 -3.92 2.36
C VAL A 21 0.32 -2.73 3.10
N VAL A 22 -0.83 -2.27 2.63
CA VAL A 22 -1.52 -1.17 3.29
C VAL A 22 -1.91 -1.55 4.73
N ALA A 23 -2.32 -2.79 4.93
CA ALA A 23 -2.73 -3.27 6.26
C ALA A 23 -1.59 -3.24 7.28
N THR A 24 -0.33 -3.25 6.83
CA THR A 24 0.80 -3.14 7.76
C THR A 24 0.92 -1.73 8.34
N LEU A 25 0.34 -0.75 7.68
CA LEU A 25 0.44 0.65 8.08
C LEU A 25 -0.81 1.14 8.80
N THR A 26 -1.97 0.72 8.35
CA THR A 26 -3.22 1.20 8.90
C THR A 26 -4.31 0.14 8.79
N THR A 27 -5.23 0.16 9.75
CA THR A 27 -6.42 -0.68 9.70
C THR A 27 -7.68 0.14 9.41
N ALA A 28 -7.50 1.42 9.05
CA ALA A 28 -8.62 2.29 8.78
C ALA A 28 -9.47 1.74 7.63
N PRO A 29 -10.79 1.64 7.79
CA PRO A 29 -11.64 1.08 6.74
C PRO A 29 -11.88 2.03 5.58
N SER A 30 -11.62 3.32 5.77
CA SER A 30 -11.88 4.34 4.76
C SER A 30 -10.92 5.50 4.94
N GLY A 31 -10.91 6.42 3.98
CA GLY A 31 -10.05 7.58 4.06
C GLY A 31 -8.60 7.26 3.78
N VAL A 32 -8.34 6.17 3.05
CA VAL A 32 -6.99 5.74 2.73
C VAL A 32 -6.84 5.67 1.23
N ALA A 33 -5.78 6.24 0.71
CA ALA A 33 -5.42 6.15 -0.70
C ALA A 33 -4.06 5.46 -0.82
N ALA A 34 -3.88 4.70 -1.88
CA ALA A 34 -2.62 4.02 -2.11
C ALA A 34 -2.20 4.19 -3.56
N ALA A 35 -0.89 4.35 -3.75
CA ALA A 35 -0.29 4.41 -5.08
C ALA A 35 0.81 3.36 -5.18
N LEU A 36 0.92 2.75 -6.34
CA LEU A 36 1.96 1.79 -6.63
C LEU A 36 2.79 2.35 -7.78
N ASN A 37 4.05 2.62 -7.51
CA ASN A 37 4.98 3.22 -8.48
C ASN A 37 4.37 4.48 -9.10
N GLU A 38 3.83 5.35 -8.23
CA GLU A 38 3.27 6.66 -8.59
C GLU A 38 1.93 6.58 -9.32
N THR A 39 1.34 5.39 -9.39
CA THR A 39 0.01 5.24 -9.98
C THR A 39 -0.99 4.92 -8.89
N VAL A 40 -1.99 5.76 -8.75
CA VAL A 40 -3.04 5.55 -7.74
C VAL A 40 -3.83 4.30 -8.09
N VAL A 41 -4.01 3.42 -7.10
CA VAL A 41 -4.76 2.17 -7.27
C VAL A 41 -6.06 2.31 -6.49
N PRO A 42 -7.21 2.19 -7.14
CA PRO A 42 -8.50 2.23 -6.44
C PRO A 42 -8.56 1.12 -5.37
N ARG A 43 -9.20 1.43 -4.27
CA ARG A 43 -9.30 0.48 -3.15
C ARG A 43 -9.86 -0.86 -3.58
N THR A 44 -10.83 -0.85 -4.49
CA THR A 44 -11.46 -2.07 -4.97
C THR A 44 -10.50 -2.98 -5.73
N ARG A 45 -9.32 -2.46 -6.10
CA ARG A 45 -8.33 -3.22 -6.84
C ARG A 45 -7.15 -3.67 -5.98
N TRP A 46 -7.10 -3.26 -4.73
CA TRP A 46 -5.94 -3.57 -3.89
C TRP A 46 -5.75 -5.08 -3.71
N CYS A 47 -6.82 -5.81 -3.52
CA CYS A 47 -6.71 -7.25 -3.24
C CYS A 47 -6.32 -8.07 -4.48
N VAL A 48 -6.36 -7.48 -5.66
CA VAL A 48 -5.95 -8.15 -6.90
C VAL A 48 -4.72 -7.51 -7.53
N THR A 49 -4.06 -6.61 -6.81
CA THR A 49 -2.87 -5.91 -7.31
C THR A 49 -1.64 -6.47 -6.60
N PRO A 50 -0.86 -7.33 -7.26
CA PRO A 50 0.35 -7.86 -6.63
C PRO A 50 1.43 -6.80 -6.56
N VAL A 51 2.27 -6.90 -5.53
CA VAL A 51 3.41 -6.00 -5.32
C VAL A 51 4.67 -6.82 -5.52
N GLY A 52 5.62 -6.28 -6.28
CA GLY A 52 6.85 -6.97 -6.60
C GLY A 52 8.06 -6.34 -5.95
N ASP A 53 9.17 -7.07 -6.03
CA ASP A 53 10.43 -6.61 -5.46
C ASP A 53 10.84 -5.27 -6.08
N GLY A 54 11.21 -4.33 -5.24
CA GLY A 54 11.62 -3.01 -5.69
C GLY A 54 10.48 -2.04 -5.93
N ASP A 55 9.23 -2.48 -5.79
CA ASP A 55 8.10 -1.59 -6.01
C ASP A 55 8.03 -0.53 -4.91
N ARG A 56 7.48 0.62 -5.25
CA ARG A 56 7.27 1.71 -4.32
C ARG A 56 5.78 1.84 -4.03
N VAL A 57 5.45 1.76 -2.76
CA VAL A 57 4.08 1.90 -2.29
C VAL A 57 3.99 3.17 -1.47
N GLU A 58 3.01 4.00 -1.78
CA GLU A 58 2.74 5.21 -1.02
C GLU A 58 1.32 5.16 -0.52
N VAL A 59 1.15 5.39 0.76
CA VAL A 59 -0.16 5.33 1.41
C VAL A 59 -0.42 6.66 2.09
N LEU A 60 -1.56 7.23 1.81
CA LEU A 60 -2.01 8.46 2.45
C LEU A 60 -3.28 8.15 3.21
N THR A 61 -3.30 8.54 4.49
CA THR A 61 -4.49 8.41 5.30
C THR A 61 -5.11 9.78 5.48
N ALA A 62 -6.42 9.88 5.30
CA ALA A 62 -7.10 11.14 5.52
C ALA A 62 -7.04 11.49 7.00
N VAL A 63 -6.60 12.70 7.28
CA VAL A 63 -6.62 13.19 8.64
C VAL A 63 -8.04 13.66 8.93
N GLN A 64 -8.67 12.98 9.87
CA GLN A 64 -9.99 13.38 10.34
C GLN A 64 -9.79 14.41 11.44
N GLY A 65 -9.23 15.52 11.07
CA GLY A 65 -8.92 16.55 12.03
C GLY A 65 -10.13 17.19 12.64
N GLY A 66 -11.12 16.66 12.24
CA GLY A 66 -12.43 16.97 12.80
C GLY A 66 -12.60 18.21 13.20
#